data_1e9ae3188109520c08eca9788a132125
#
_entry.id   1e9ae3188109520c08eca9788a132125
#
_cell.length_a   1.000
_cell.length_b   1.000
_cell.length_c   1.000
_cell.angle_alpha   90.00
_cell.angle_beta   90.00
_cell.angle_gamma   90.00
#
_symmetry.space_group_name_H-M   'P 1'
#
loop_
_entity.id
_entity.type
_entity.pdbx_description
1 polymer ?
#
loop_
_entity_poly.entity_id
_entity_poly.type
_entity_poly.pdbx_seq_one_letter_code
_entity_poly.pdbx_strand_id
1 'polypeptide(L)'
;MRLGTRQTRYEPARRECGRALTESRRLTGPAGDIMLAARSLFERQGVAKTTVKDVAAEAGVTRELVYYYFENKQAVIDAVLDDYVEDLVESVIVWNESRRFGDTPGSLRACIATFRRALYDAEGNPRPMIGVLEELGERDAFDVRAVRETVDCINDNIVAEYAAYHQVEIEFVYEMFCVVIFGLVGLVKINPAISDEALMKVVEQTLHLDMEPLKAPEAGGAEGAGETAKAGDAAGEAPR
;
A
#
# COMPACT_ATOMS: atom_id res chain seq x y z
N MET A 1 26.46 -7.38 34.17
CA MET A 1 27.06 -6.74 33.00
C MET A 1 25.89 -6.46 32.06
N ARG A 2 25.37 -5.21 32.06
CA ARG A 2 24.23 -4.81 31.24
C ARG A 2 24.78 -4.44 29.88
N LEU A 3 24.49 -5.26 28.86
CA LEU A 3 24.74 -4.91 27.48
C LEU A 3 23.79 -3.76 27.11
N GLY A 4 24.36 -2.58 26.90
CA GLY A 4 23.63 -1.43 26.43
C GLY A 4 23.11 -1.69 25.03
N THR A 5 21.82 -1.79 24.91
CA THR A 5 21.10 -1.79 23.62
C THR A 5 21.43 -0.49 22.91
N ARG A 6 22.22 -0.55 21.84
CA ARG A 6 22.32 0.57 20.89
C ARG A 6 20.94 0.70 20.26
N GLN A 7 20.21 1.74 20.65
CA GLN A 7 19.05 2.21 19.93
C GLN A 7 19.52 2.67 18.53
N THR A 8 19.42 1.82 17.56
CA THR A 8 19.54 2.26 16.15
C THR A 8 18.23 2.94 15.79
N ARG A 9 18.27 4.25 15.73
CA ARG A 9 17.18 5.05 15.16
C ARG A 9 17.03 4.61 13.71
N TYR A 10 15.84 4.09 13.33
CA TYR A 10 15.53 3.77 11.96
C TYR A 10 15.71 5.04 11.11
N GLU A 11 16.66 5.01 10.19
CA GLU A 11 16.75 6.00 9.11
C GLU A 11 16.30 5.31 7.84
N PRO A 12 15.18 5.75 7.23
CA PRO A 12 14.75 5.18 5.95
C PRO A 12 15.87 5.38 4.93
N ALA A 13 16.37 4.28 4.37
CA ALA A 13 17.28 4.35 3.26
C ALA A 13 16.59 5.12 2.13
N ARG A 14 17.11 6.31 1.76
CA ARG A 14 16.65 7.06 0.60
C ARG A 14 16.96 6.23 -0.64
N ARG A 15 16.00 5.39 -1.03
CA ARG A 15 15.99 4.81 -2.38
C ARG A 15 15.32 5.84 -3.28
N GLU A 16 15.93 6.14 -4.44
CA GLU A 16 15.43 7.07 -5.45
C GLU A 16 14.17 6.53 -6.16
N CYS A 17 13.23 5.97 -5.44
CA CYS A 17 11.99 5.42 -5.97
C CYS A 17 10.81 5.74 -5.07
N GLY A 18 10.75 6.95 -4.53
CA GLY A 18 9.60 7.45 -3.80
C GLY A 18 8.46 7.74 -4.77
N ARG A 19 7.51 6.79 -4.89
CA ARG A 19 6.25 7.07 -5.54
C ARG A 19 5.38 7.84 -4.56
N ALA A 20 4.96 9.06 -4.94
CA ALA A 20 3.97 9.78 -4.17
C ALA A 20 2.66 8.99 -4.13
N LEU A 21 1.96 8.97 -2.98
CA LEU A 21 0.67 8.28 -2.80
C LEU A 21 -0.39 8.64 -3.85
N THR A 22 -0.22 9.75 -4.57
CA THR A 22 -1.17 10.26 -5.55
C THR A 22 -0.77 9.99 -7.01
N GLU A 23 0.38 9.35 -7.25
CA GLU A 23 0.90 9.17 -8.61
C GLU A 23 0.50 7.82 -9.18
N SER A 24 -0.57 7.79 -9.98
CA SER A 24 -1.02 6.61 -10.72
C SER A 24 -0.23 6.45 -12.02
N ARG A 25 0.19 5.21 -12.33
CA ARG A 25 0.83 4.85 -13.60
C ARG A 25 -0.16 4.29 -14.62
N ARG A 26 -1.46 4.33 -14.34
CA ARG A 26 -2.48 3.78 -15.22
C ARG A 26 -2.49 4.47 -16.57
N LEU A 27 -2.64 3.67 -17.60
CA LEU A 27 -2.90 4.18 -18.94
C LEU A 27 -4.26 4.88 -18.98
N THR A 28 -4.32 6.01 -19.68
CA THR A 28 -5.55 6.81 -19.85
C THR A 28 -5.88 7.00 -21.32
N GLY A 29 -7.11 7.46 -21.60
CA GLY A 29 -7.58 7.65 -22.97
C GLY A 29 -7.62 6.35 -23.78
N PRO A 30 -7.49 6.39 -25.10
CA PRO A 30 -7.66 5.21 -25.95
C PRO A 30 -6.73 4.04 -25.62
N ALA A 31 -5.52 4.30 -25.12
CA ALA A 31 -4.61 3.23 -24.66
C ALA A 31 -5.16 2.54 -23.41
N GLY A 32 -5.71 3.30 -22.47
CA GLY A 32 -6.38 2.77 -21.29
C GLY A 32 -7.64 1.98 -21.65
N ASP A 33 -8.47 2.48 -22.55
CA ASP A 33 -9.69 1.79 -23.00
C ASP A 33 -9.35 0.45 -23.67
N ILE A 34 -8.31 0.41 -24.50
CA ILE A 34 -7.82 -0.84 -25.15
C ILE A 34 -7.30 -1.82 -24.08
N MET A 35 -6.52 -1.35 -23.12
CA MET A 35 -5.99 -2.18 -22.03
C MET A 35 -7.13 -2.75 -21.17
N LEU A 36 -8.11 -1.96 -20.79
CA LEU A 36 -9.27 -2.41 -20.00
C LEU A 36 -10.13 -3.41 -20.76
N ALA A 37 -10.34 -3.22 -22.06
CA ALA A 37 -11.03 -4.17 -22.93
C ALA A 37 -10.27 -5.51 -23.01
N ALA A 38 -8.94 -5.46 -23.14
CA ALA A 38 -8.10 -6.66 -23.13
C ALA A 38 -8.18 -7.38 -21.77
N ARG A 39 -8.08 -6.65 -20.66
CA ARG A 39 -8.21 -7.17 -19.29
C ARG A 39 -9.53 -7.92 -19.12
N SER A 40 -10.65 -7.30 -19.50
CA SER A 40 -11.99 -7.91 -19.45
C SER A 40 -12.07 -9.21 -20.25
N LEU A 41 -11.49 -9.23 -21.46
CA LEU A 41 -11.46 -10.43 -22.30
C LEU A 41 -10.57 -11.53 -21.73
N PHE A 42 -9.39 -11.18 -21.21
CA PHE A 42 -8.48 -12.15 -20.58
C PHE A 42 -9.11 -12.82 -19.36
N GLU A 43 -9.76 -12.04 -18.51
CA GLU A 43 -10.44 -12.54 -17.32
C GLU A 43 -11.67 -13.42 -17.66
N ARG A 44 -12.37 -13.11 -18.75
CA ARG A 44 -13.62 -13.78 -19.14
C ARG A 44 -13.40 -15.06 -19.97
N GLN A 45 -12.43 -15.08 -20.88
CA GLN A 45 -12.25 -16.18 -21.82
C GLN A 45 -10.83 -16.72 -21.94
N GLY A 46 -9.87 -16.14 -21.20
CA GLY A 46 -8.46 -16.48 -21.21
C GLY A 46 -7.64 -15.74 -22.28
N VAL A 47 -6.34 -15.66 -22.03
CA VAL A 47 -5.39 -14.95 -22.90
C VAL A 47 -5.23 -15.67 -24.24
N ALA A 48 -5.12 -17.02 -24.23
CA ALA A 48 -4.90 -17.80 -25.45
C ALA A 48 -6.04 -17.63 -26.46
N LYS A 49 -7.28 -17.53 -26.00
CA LYS A 49 -8.47 -17.37 -26.84
C LYS A 49 -8.74 -15.94 -27.30
N THR A 50 -8.05 -14.97 -26.75
CA THR A 50 -8.25 -13.54 -27.07
C THR A 50 -7.29 -13.11 -28.17
N THR A 51 -7.82 -12.52 -29.23
CA THR A 51 -7.04 -11.93 -30.33
C THR A 51 -7.05 -10.42 -30.27
N VAL A 52 -6.08 -9.77 -30.96
CA VAL A 52 -6.08 -8.28 -31.08
C VAL A 52 -7.34 -7.78 -31.78
N LYS A 53 -7.96 -8.61 -32.63
CA LYS A 53 -9.25 -8.27 -33.29
C LYS A 53 -10.38 -8.21 -32.25
N ASP A 54 -10.39 -9.15 -31.31
CA ASP A 54 -11.39 -9.17 -30.22
C ASP A 54 -11.22 -7.98 -29.30
N VAL A 55 -9.97 -7.65 -28.94
CA VAL A 55 -9.66 -6.46 -28.13
C VAL A 55 -10.11 -5.17 -28.83
N ALA A 56 -9.84 -5.03 -30.13
CA ALA A 56 -10.29 -3.87 -30.90
C ALA A 56 -11.82 -3.75 -30.92
N ALA A 57 -12.51 -4.88 -31.11
CA ALA A 57 -13.98 -4.93 -31.11
C ALA A 57 -14.57 -4.59 -29.74
N GLU A 58 -14.02 -5.12 -28.66
CA GLU A 58 -14.46 -4.85 -27.28
C GLU A 58 -14.22 -3.39 -26.88
N ALA A 59 -13.07 -2.81 -27.30
CA ALA A 59 -12.74 -1.41 -27.06
C ALA A 59 -13.48 -0.42 -27.98
N GLY A 60 -14.21 -0.91 -28.99
CA GLY A 60 -14.89 -0.07 -29.98
C GLY A 60 -13.96 0.71 -30.90
N VAL A 61 -12.76 0.18 -31.16
CA VAL A 61 -11.72 0.83 -31.97
C VAL A 61 -11.31 -0.03 -33.18
N THR A 62 -10.50 0.54 -34.09
CA THR A 62 -9.93 -0.23 -35.21
C THR A 62 -8.68 -1.01 -34.74
N ARG A 63 -8.34 -2.10 -35.44
CA ARG A 63 -7.10 -2.86 -35.19
C ARG A 63 -5.84 -2.00 -35.37
N GLU A 64 -5.86 -1.10 -36.36
CA GLU A 64 -4.78 -0.15 -36.61
C GLU A 64 -4.53 0.74 -35.41
N LEU A 65 -5.60 1.18 -34.72
CA LEU A 65 -5.48 1.99 -33.51
C LEU A 65 -4.90 1.18 -32.36
N VAL A 66 -5.24 -0.11 -32.21
CA VAL A 66 -4.59 -0.99 -31.24
C VAL A 66 -3.09 -1.09 -31.51
N TYR A 67 -2.68 -1.33 -32.77
CA TYR A 67 -1.26 -1.41 -33.13
C TYR A 67 -0.52 -0.06 -33.10
N TYR A 68 -1.25 1.05 -33.09
CA TYR A 68 -0.65 2.35 -32.86
C TYR A 68 -0.17 2.52 -31.42
N TYR A 69 -0.93 1.99 -30.43
CA TYR A 69 -0.59 2.09 -29.01
C TYR A 69 0.23 0.90 -28.49
N PHE A 70 0.04 -0.28 -29.06
CA PHE A 70 0.66 -1.53 -28.61
C PHE A 70 1.25 -2.27 -29.80
N GLU A 71 2.57 -2.40 -29.82
CA GLU A 71 3.31 -3.01 -30.93
C GLU A 71 2.79 -4.41 -31.31
N ASN A 72 2.39 -5.19 -30.31
CA ASN A 72 1.92 -6.57 -30.48
C ASN A 72 1.01 -6.98 -29.31
N LYS A 73 0.50 -8.21 -29.35
CA LYS A 73 -0.36 -8.76 -28.29
C LYS A 73 0.39 -8.83 -26.94
N GLN A 74 1.70 -9.09 -26.95
CA GLN A 74 2.49 -9.15 -25.71
C GLN A 74 2.51 -7.79 -25.02
N ALA A 75 2.68 -6.70 -25.74
CA ALA A 75 2.63 -5.36 -25.17
C ALA A 75 1.26 -5.04 -24.51
N VAL A 76 0.16 -5.59 -25.05
CA VAL A 76 -1.16 -5.48 -24.41
C VAL A 76 -1.22 -6.31 -23.13
N ILE A 77 -0.65 -7.52 -23.13
CA ILE A 77 -0.56 -8.39 -21.95
C ILE A 77 0.25 -7.68 -20.86
N ASP A 78 1.41 -7.15 -21.20
CA ASP A 78 2.29 -6.44 -20.25
C ASP A 78 1.57 -5.26 -19.63
N ALA A 79 0.81 -4.49 -20.42
CA ALA A 79 0.01 -3.38 -19.90
C ALA A 79 -1.11 -3.84 -18.92
N VAL A 80 -1.74 -4.99 -19.17
CA VAL A 80 -2.72 -5.58 -18.24
C VAL A 80 -2.04 -6.05 -16.95
N LEU A 81 -0.84 -6.65 -17.04
CA LEU A 81 -0.08 -7.02 -15.85
C LEU A 81 0.36 -5.80 -15.04
N ASP A 82 0.73 -4.72 -15.71
CA ASP A 82 1.03 -3.43 -15.05
C ASP A 82 -0.20 -2.89 -14.31
N ASP A 83 -1.37 -2.95 -14.92
CA ASP A 83 -2.64 -2.50 -14.32
C ASP A 83 -3.03 -3.34 -13.09
N TYR A 84 -2.78 -4.65 -13.10
CA TYR A 84 -2.97 -5.49 -11.92
C TYR A 84 -2.06 -5.11 -10.75
N VAL A 85 -0.80 -4.79 -11.01
CA VAL A 85 0.11 -4.29 -9.96
C VAL A 85 -0.37 -2.94 -9.43
N GLU A 86 -0.85 -2.08 -10.32
CA GLU A 86 -1.42 -0.78 -9.96
C GLU A 86 -2.64 -0.91 -9.04
N ASP A 87 -3.54 -1.89 -9.30
CA ASP A 87 -4.67 -2.20 -8.41
C ASP A 87 -4.21 -2.55 -6.98
N LEU A 88 -3.12 -3.33 -6.86
CA LEU A 88 -2.58 -3.71 -5.55
C LEU A 88 -1.99 -2.51 -4.81
N VAL A 89 -1.19 -1.69 -5.49
CA VAL A 89 -0.60 -0.48 -4.90
C VAL A 89 -1.68 0.52 -4.50
N GLU A 90 -2.69 0.75 -5.37
CA GLU A 90 -3.81 1.63 -5.06
C GLU A 90 -4.60 1.15 -3.85
N SER A 91 -4.78 -0.16 -3.69
CA SER A 91 -5.46 -0.71 -2.52
C SER A 91 -4.70 -0.42 -1.22
N VAL A 92 -3.36 -0.36 -1.24
CA VAL A 92 -2.52 0.06 -0.11
C VAL A 92 -2.69 1.56 0.15
N ILE A 93 -2.73 2.38 -0.89
CA ILE A 93 -2.94 3.84 -0.77
C ILE A 93 -4.30 4.12 -0.11
N VAL A 94 -5.37 3.53 -0.63
CA VAL A 94 -6.73 3.68 -0.09
C VAL A 94 -6.81 3.20 1.37
N TRP A 95 -6.18 2.08 1.68
CA TRP A 95 -6.09 1.62 3.06
C TRP A 95 -5.35 2.64 3.93
N ASN A 96 -4.20 3.15 3.48
CA ASN A 96 -3.41 4.13 4.23
C ASN A 96 -4.21 5.41 4.53
N GLU A 97 -4.94 5.95 3.55
CA GLU A 97 -5.78 7.13 3.71
C GLU A 97 -6.95 6.91 4.67
N SER A 98 -7.45 5.67 4.77
CA SER A 98 -8.55 5.30 5.67
C SER A 98 -8.12 5.03 7.12
N ARG A 99 -6.82 4.96 7.40
CA ARG A 99 -6.31 4.69 8.75
C ARG A 99 -6.68 5.81 9.72
N ARG A 100 -6.89 5.41 10.97
CA ARG A 100 -7.05 6.36 12.08
C ARG A 100 -5.75 6.44 12.85
N PHE A 101 -5.25 7.63 13.05
CA PHE A 101 -4.07 7.87 13.86
C PHE A 101 -4.22 7.23 15.26
N GLY A 102 -3.19 6.51 15.69
CA GLY A 102 -3.16 5.85 16.99
C GLY A 102 -3.98 4.56 17.13
N ASP A 103 -4.72 4.13 16.08
CA ASP A 103 -5.45 2.87 16.05
C ASP A 103 -4.68 1.81 15.24
N THR A 104 -3.57 1.31 15.81
CA THR A 104 -2.79 0.23 15.19
C THR A 104 -3.62 -1.05 14.98
N PRO A 105 -4.40 -1.53 15.97
CA PRO A 105 -5.22 -2.74 15.79
C PRO A 105 -6.25 -2.62 14.67
N GLY A 106 -6.97 -1.50 14.60
CA GLY A 106 -7.96 -1.25 13.55
C GLY A 106 -7.31 -1.10 12.18
N SER A 107 -6.18 -0.41 12.12
CA SER A 107 -5.39 -0.26 10.88
C SER A 107 -4.88 -1.60 10.36
N LEU A 108 -4.36 -2.47 11.25
CA LEU A 108 -3.90 -3.82 10.87
C LEU A 108 -5.07 -4.69 10.39
N ARG A 109 -6.21 -4.65 11.07
CA ARG A 109 -7.41 -5.38 10.63
C ARG A 109 -7.87 -4.97 9.24
N ALA A 110 -7.92 -3.66 8.98
CA ALA A 110 -8.26 -3.13 7.66
C ALA A 110 -7.21 -3.52 6.60
N CYS A 111 -5.92 -3.57 6.96
CA CYS A 111 -4.84 -4.05 6.09
C CYS A 111 -5.06 -5.51 5.67
N ILE A 112 -5.29 -6.41 6.62
CA ILE A 112 -5.54 -7.84 6.34
C ILE A 112 -6.80 -8.02 5.47
N ALA A 113 -7.86 -7.29 5.76
CA ALA A 113 -9.07 -7.33 4.93
C ALA A 113 -8.80 -6.82 3.50
N THR A 114 -7.97 -5.78 3.32
CA THR A 114 -7.57 -5.28 2.00
C THR A 114 -6.71 -6.31 1.26
N PHE A 115 -5.72 -6.90 1.93
CA PHE A 115 -4.90 -7.98 1.39
C PHE A 115 -5.75 -9.17 0.91
N ARG A 116 -6.72 -9.61 1.72
CA ARG A 116 -7.61 -10.71 1.34
C ARG A 116 -8.45 -10.37 0.12
N ARG A 117 -9.03 -9.16 0.06
CA ARG A 117 -9.80 -8.68 -1.10
C ARG A 117 -8.97 -8.56 -2.38
N ALA A 118 -7.67 -8.34 -2.28
CA ALA A 118 -6.77 -8.33 -3.43
C ALA A 118 -6.62 -9.72 -4.09
N LEU A 119 -6.79 -10.79 -3.31
CA LEU A 119 -6.61 -12.18 -3.78
C LEU A 119 -7.94 -12.91 -4.05
N TYR A 120 -8.99 -12.58 -3.31
CA TYR A 120 -10.28 -13.30 -3.33
C TYR A 120 -11.44 -12.32 -3.46
N ASP A 121 -12.55 -12.79 -4.06
CA ASP A 121 -13.82 -12.08 -4.07
C ASP A 121 -14.58 -12.24 -2.73
N ALA A 122 -15.81 -11.69 -2.67
CA ALA A 122 -16.62 -11.74 -1.46
C ALA A 122 -17.12 -13.18 -1.13
N GLU A 123 -17.19 -14.04 -2.13
CA GLU A 123 -17.59 -15.44 -2.03
C GLU A 123 -16.39 -16.36 -1.69
N GLY A 124 -15.16 -15.82 -1.66
CA GLY A 124 -13.92 -16.55 -1.37
C GLY A 124 -13.32 -17.26 -2.58
N ASN A 125 -13.76 -16.94 -3.79
CA ASN A 125 -13.11 -17.43 -5.01
C ASN A 125 -11.87 -16.60 -5.34
N PRO A 126 -10.83 -17.21 -5.92
CA PRO A 126 -9.68 -16.46 -6.42
C PRO A 126 -10.11 -15.38 -7.44
N ARG A 127 -9.53 -14.20 -7.34
CA ARG A 127 -9.75 -13.13 -8.33
C ARG A 127 -9.40 -13.61 -9.74
N PRO A 128 -10.15 -13.18 -10.78
CA PRO A 128 -9.91 -13.59 -12.17
C PRO A 128 -8.47 -13.35 -12.65
N MET A 129 -7.83 -12.32 -12.17
CA MET A 129 -6.40 -12.03 -12.38
C MET A 129 -5.51 -13.26 -12.12
N ILE A 130 -5.83 -14.04 -11.08
CA ILE A 130 -5.03 -15.22 -10.70
C ILE A 130 -5.01 -16.25 -11.84
N GLY A 131 -6.16 -16.51 -12.46
CA GLY A 131 -6.27 -17.40 -13.60
C GLY A 131 -5.50 -16.90 -14.82
N VAL A 132 -5.50 -15.58 -15.07
CA VAL A 132 -4.71 -14.97 -16.17
C VAL A 132 -3.22 -15.18 -15.94
N LEU A 133 -2.73 -14.95 -14.72
CA LEU A 133 -1.32 -15.14 -14.35
C LEU A 133 -0.88 -16.62 -14.44
N GLU A 134 -1.76 -17.54 -14.07
CA GLU A 134 -1.49 -18.99 -14.18
C GLU A 134 -1.42 -19.43 -15.64
N GLU A 135 -2.35 -18.95 -16.49
CA GLU A 135 -2.34 -19.23 -17.92
C GLU A 135 -1.07 -18.73 -18.60
N LEU A 136 -0.57 -17.57 -18.19
CA LEU A 136 0.65 -16.98 -18.75
C LEU A 136 1.93 -17.64 -18.22
N GLY A 137 1.87 -18.35 -17.08
CA GLY A 137 3.06 -18.82 -16.37
C GLY A 137 3.87 -17.71 -15.71
N GLU A 138 3.28 -16.52 -15.54
CA GLU A 138 3.93 -15.30 -15.02
C GLU A 138 3.71 -15.11 -13.50
N ARG A 139 3.11 -16.09 -12.83
CA ARG A 139 2.69 -15.94 -11.43
C ARG A 139 3.84 -15.56 -10.50
N ASP A 140 4.97 -16.23 -10.58
CA ASP A 140 6.09 -15.99 -9.67
C ASP A 140 6.75 -14.63 -9.95
N ALA A 141 6.93 -14.27 -11.22
CA ALA A 141 7.48 -12.96 -11.61
C ALA A 141 6.56 -11.82 -11.18
N PHE A 142 5.24 -12.01 -11.35
CA PHE A 142 4.24 -11.06 -10.91
C PHE A 142 4.25 -10.90 -9.37
N ASP A 143 4.25 -12.01 -8.61
CA ASP A 143 4.25 -11.97 -7.15
C ASP A 143 5.50 -11.22 -6.63
N VAL A 144 6.69 -11.44 -7.21
CA VAL A 144 7.91 -10.70 -6.86
C VAL A 144 7.78 -9.21 -7.12
N ARG A 145 7.25 -8.84 -8.28
CA ARG A 145 7.06 -7.44 -8.66
C ARG A 145 6.01 -6.76 -7.78
N ALA A 146 4.87 -7.40 -7.59
CA ALA A 146 3.77 -6.89 -6.78
C ALA A 146 4.19 -6.67 -5.32
N VAL A 147 4.91 -7.62 -4.73
CA VAL A 147 5.44 -7.48 -3.37
C VAL A 147 6.42 -6.31 -3.29
N ARG A 148 7.36 -6.20 -4.24
CA ARG A 148 8.33 -5.10 -4.24
C ARG A 148 7.64 -3.73 -4.30
N GLU A 149 6.74 -3.51 -5.27
CA GLU A 149 6.06 -2.23 -5.42
C GLU A 149 5.14 -1.90 -4.23
N THR A 150 4.51 -2.91 -3.65
CA THR A 150 3.71 -2.76 -2.42
C THR A 150 4.59 -2.39 -1.23
N VAL A 151 5.74 -3.05 -1.05
CA VAL A 151 6.67 -2.77 0.06
C VAL A 151 7.31 -1.40 -0.11
N ASP A 152 7.67 -0.99 -1.34
CA ASP A 152 8.18 0.36 -1.63
C ASP A 152 7.14 1.41 -1.18
N CYS A 153 5.86 1.23 -1.55
CA CYS A 153 4.77 2.12 -1.13
C CYS A 153 4.59 2.14 0.41
N ILE A 154 4.62 0.99 1.08
CA ILE A 154 4.51 0.89 2.55
C ILE A 154 5.70 1.58 3.22
N ASN A 155 6.92 1.30 2.77
CA ASN A 155 8.13 1.85 3.36
C ASN A 155 8.16 3.37 3.27
N ASP A 156 7.85 3.92 2.11
CA ASP A 156 7.99 5.35 1.84
C ASP A 156 6.89 6.18 2.52
N ASN A 157 5.73 5.60 2.76
CA ASN A 157 4.56 6.36 3.22
C ASN A 157 4.08 5.97 4.63
N ILE A 158 4.26 4.71 5.04
CA ILE A 158 3.65 4.19 6.27
C ILE A 158 4.69 4.00 7.37
N VAL A 159 5.83 3.39 7.04
CA VAL A 159 6.88 3.11 8.05
C VAL A 159 7.47 4.40 8.59
N ALA A 160 7.67 5.40 7.75
CA ALA A 160 8.18 6.71 8.16
C ALA A 160 7.22 7.41 9.13
N GLU A 161 5.92 7.34 8.88
CA GLU A 161 4.89 7.88 9.79
C GLU A 161 4.84 7.10 11.10
N TYR A 162 4.83 5.77 11.06
CA TYR A 162 4.82 4.92 12.25
C TYR A 162 6.04 5.17 13.14
N ALA A 163 7.23 5.27 12.55
CA ALA A 163 8.48 5.52 13.26
C ALA A 163 8.56 6.90 13.95
N ALA A 164 7.70 7.85 13.57
CA ALA A 164 7.63 9.15 14.23
C ALA A 164 6.97 9.08 15.60
N TYR A 165 6.14 8.07 15.87
CA TYR A 165 5.33 7.93 17.10
C TYR A 165 5.59 6.66 17.88
N HIS A 166 6.16 5.63 17.25
CA HIS A 166 6.47 4.35 17.85
C HIS A 166 7.96 4.02 17.72
N GLN A 167 8.49 3.28 18.66
CA GLN A 167 9.82 2.73 18.56
C GLN A 167 9.79 1.54 17.61
N VAL A 168 10.57 1.59 16.52
CA VAL A 168 10.75 0.47 15.62
C VAL A 168 11.86 -0.43 16.15
N GLU A 169 11.51 -1.62 16.63
CA GLU A 169 12.43 -2.56 17.30
C GLU A 169 13.04 -3.61 16.35
N ILE A 170 12.65 -3.59 15.07
CA ILE A 170 13.16 -4.54 14.08
C ILE A 170 14.25 -3.90 13.21
N GLU A 171 15.27 -4.70 12.88
CA GLU A 171 16.25 -4.36 11.87
C GLU A 171 15.77 -4.84 10.48
N PHE A 172 16.32 -4.28 9.40
CA PHE A 172 15.96 -4.66 8.03
C PHE A 172 14.46 -4.57 7.75
N VAL A 173 13.85 -3.44 8.12
CA VAL A 173 12.40 -3.22 8.03
C VAL A 173 11.83 -3.54 6.65
N TYR A 174 12.51 -3.14 5.58
CA TYR A 174 12.09 -3.40 4.20
C TYR A 174 12.04 -4.90 3.91
N GLU A 175 13.11 -5.62 4.23
CA GLU A 175 13.22 -7.07 4.03
C GLU A 175 12.19 -7.83 4.87
N MET A 176 11.92 -7.36 6.09
CA MET A 176 10.89 -7.95 6.95
C MET A 176 9.49 -7.77 6.34
N PHE A 177 9.17 -6.62 5.76
CA PHE A 177 7.91 -6.45 5.02
C PHE A 177 7.82 -7.38 3.81
N CYS A 178 8.90 -7.55 3.04
CA CYS A 178 8.94 -8.53 1.96
C CYS A 178 8.61 -9.94 2.48
N VAL A 179 9.28 -10.39 3.53
CA VAL A 179 9.06 -11.71 4.14
C VAL A 179 7.63 -11.87 4.61
N VAL A 180 7.08 -10.86 5.30
CA VAL A 180 5.71 -10.89 5.82
C VAL A 180 4.70 -11.01 4.68
N ILE A 181 4.80 -10.17 3.65
CA ILE A 181 3.82 -10.18 2.54
C ILE A 181 3.92 -11.50 1.76
N PHE A 182 5.12 -11.99 1.42
CA PHE A 182 5.27 -13.30 0.80
C PHE A 182 4.74 -14.43 1.70
N GLY A 183 5.01 -14.35 3.00
CA GLY A 183 4.50 -15.30 3.99
C GLY A 183 2.98 -15.31 4.06
N LEU A 184 2.33 -14.14 4.07
CA LEU A 184 0.86 -14.03 4.07
C LEU A 184 0.25 -14.61 2.79
N VAL A 185 0.82 -14.32 1.61
CA VAL A 185 0.40 -14.91 0.33
C VAL A 185 0.52 -16.43 0.40
N GLY A 186 1.65 -16.96 0.90
CA GLY A 186 1.88 -18.38 1.06
C GLY A 186 0.89 -19.04 2.04
N LEU A 187 0.65 -18.42 3.20
CA LEU A 187 -0.28 -18.94 4.21
C LEU A 187 -1.70 -19.05 3.67
N VAL A 188 -2.18 -18.04 2.96
CA VAL A 188 -3.54 -18.04 2.40
C VAL A 188 -3.66 -19.03 1.23
N LYS A 189 -2.59 -19.25 0.43
CA LYS A 189 -2.57 -20.30 -0.60
C LYS A 189 -2.61 -21.71 0.01
N ILE A 190 -1.89 -21.95 1.13
CA ILE A 190 -1.83 -23.25 1.81
C ILE A 190 -3.15 -23.53 2.57
N ASN A 191 -3.69 -22.50 3.22
CA ASN A 191 -4.92 -22.59 3.99
C ASN A 191 -5.83 -21.38 3.71
N PRO A 192 -6.68 -21.43 2.67
CA PRO A 192 -7.61 -20.34 2.35
C PRO A 192 -8.59 -20.00 3.48
N ALA A 193 -8.84 -20.95 4.39
CA ALA A 193 -9.75 -20.77 5.54
C ALA A 193 -9.04 -20.17 6.78
N ILE A 194 -7.76 -19.81 6.69
CA ILE A 194 -7.06 -19.14 7.80
C ILE A 194 -7.78 -17.85 8.19
N SER A 195 -8.01 -17.65 9.50
CA SER A 195 -8.74 -16.46 9.95
C SER A 195 -7.92 -15.17 9.85
N ASP A 196 -8.61 -14.03 9.73
CA ASP A 196 -7.97 -12.73 9.71
C ASP A 196 -7.24 -12.43 11.03
N GLU A 197 -7.76 -12.92 12.17
CA GLU A 197 -7.13 -12.81 13.48
C GLU A 197 -5.78 -13.55 13.53
N ALA A 198 -5.70 -14.74 12.91
CA ALA A 198 -4.45 -15.49 12.82
C ALA A 198 -3.41 -14.75 11.96
N LEU A 199 -3.83 -14.20 10.82
CA LEU A 199 -2.97 -13.39 9.95
C LEU A 199 -2.51 -12.11 10.67
N MET A 200 -3.41 -11.40 11.36
CA MET A 200 -3.06 -10.23 12.18
C MET A 200 -2.01 -10.58 13.23
N LYS A 201 -2.19 -11.72 13.91
CA LYS A 201 -1.25 -12.14 14.97
C LYS A 201 0.12 -12.50 14.41
N VAL A 202 0.19 -13.09 13.23
CA VAL A 202 1.46 -13.34 12.53
C VAL A 202 2.17 -12.02 12.24
N VAL A 203 1.46 -11.03 11.68
CA VAL A 203 2.05 -9.71 11.37
C VAL A 203 2.50 -9.00 12.64
N GLU A 204 1.64 -8.92 13.67
CA GLU A 204 1.95 -8.31 14.96
C GLU A 204 3.24 -8.87 15.57
N GLN A 205 3.35 -10.21 15.63
CA GLN A 205 4.51 -10.87 16.23
C GLN A 205 5.77 -10.73 15.39
N THR A 206 5.64 -10.77 14.06
CA THR A 206 6.81 -10.70 13.17
C THR A 206 7.38 -9.29 13.08
N LEU A 207 6.51 -8.28 13.07
CA LEU A 207 6.90 -6.88 12.97
C LEU A 207 7.02 -6.18 14.34
N HIS A 208 6.81 -6.93 15.44
CA HIS A 208 6.82 -6.38 16.82
C HIS A 208 5.97 -5.12 16.93
N LEU A 209 4.76 -5.16 16.36
CA LEU A 209 3.89 -3.98 16.36
C LEU A 209 3.37 -3.69 17.77
N ASP A 210 3.44 -2.41 18.15
CA ASP A 210 2.75 -1.94 19.33
C ASP A 210 1.25 -1.84 19.06
N MET A 211 0.49 -2.69 19.73
CA MET A 211 -0.96 -2.80 19.59
C MET A 211 -1.72 -1.94 20.60
N GLU A 212 -1.03 -1.24 21.51
CA GLU A 212 -1.69 -0.30 22.40
C GLU A 212 -2.10 0.97 21.64
N PRO A 213 -3.37 1.39 21.75
CA PRO A 213 -3.79 2.65 21.15
C PRO A 213 -3.00 3.82 21.73
N LEU A 214 -2.42 4.67 20.90
CA LEU A 214 -1.81 5.90 21.36
C LEU A 214 -2.86 6.73 22.11
N LYS A 215 -2.56 7.05 23.36
CA LYS A 215 -3.35 8.06 24.07
C LYS A 215 -3.22 9.37 23.32
N ALA A 216 -4.34 9.96 22.93
CA ALA A 216 -4.34 11.30 22.38
C ALA A 216 -3.50 12.20 23.31
N PRO A 217 -2.60 13.06 22.77
CA PRO A 217 -1.92 14.02 23.62
C PRO A 217 -2.99 14.77 24.42
N GLU A 218 -2.95 14.68 25.73
CA GLU A 218 -3.83 15.46 26.59
C GLU A 218 -3.68 16.90 26.14
N ALA A 219 -4.78 17.54 25.75
CA ALA A 219 -4.80 18.95 25.38
C ALA A 219 -4.21 19.69 26.59
N GLY A 220 -2.93 19.97 26.52
CA GLY A 220 -2.15 20.57 27.59
C GLY A 220 -2.84 21.82 28.02
N GLY A 221 -3.20 21.87 29.30
CA GLY A 221 -3.91 22.95 29.93
C GLY A 221 -3.30 24.30 29.59
N ALA A 222 -4.01 25.06 28.83
CA ALA A 222 -3.86 26.51 28.76
C ALA A 222 -4.55 27.11 29.96
N GLU A 223 -4.04 26.80 31.18
CA GLU A 223 -4.38 27.52 32.40
C GLU A 223 -3.08 27.93 33.06
N GLY A 224 -2.81 29.22 33.02
CA GLY A 224 -1.74 29.78 33.84
C GLY A 224 -0.91 30.91 33.24
N ALA A 225 -1.54 31.90 32.61
CA ALA A 225 -0.90 33.19 32.44
C ALA A 225 -1.96 34.32 32.52
N GLY A 226 -2.61 34.38 33.65
CA GLY A 226 -3.47 35.46 34.00
C GLY A 226 -3.01 36.01 35.35
N GLU A 227 -2.75 37.32 35.35
CA GLU A 227 -2.80 38.14 36.54
C GLU A 227 -1.51 38.24 37.41
N THR A 228 -0.69 39.20 37.09
CA THR A 228 -0.23 40.22 38.07
C THR A 228 0.47 41.37 37.32
N ALA A 229 -0.29 42.35 36.88
CA ALA A 229 0.22 43.72 36.71
C ALA A 229 -0.48 44.62 37.68
N LYS A 230 0.13 44.79 38.85
CA LYS A 230 -0.25 45.80 39.83
C LYS A 230 0.35 47.14 39.44
N ALA A 231 -0.49 48.12 39.36
CA ALA A 231 -0.15 49.53 39.23
C ALA A 231 0.85 50.00 40.26
N GLY A 232 1.78 50.80 39.83
CA GLY A 232 2.68 51.61 40.66
C GLY A 232 2.80 52.97 40.01
N ASP A 233 2.00 53.87 40.53
CA ASP A 233 2.00 55.30 40.29
C ASP A 233 3.26 55.90 40.91
N ALA A 234 3.95 56.83 40.23
CA ALA A 234 4.67 57.94 40.83
C ALA A 234 5.22 58.89 39.76
N ALA A 235 4.69 60.03 39.79
CA ALA A 235 5.08 61.33 39.32
C ALA A 235 6.59 61.68 39.34
N GLY A 236 6.98 62.61 38.48
CA GLY A 236 8.13 63.45 38.76
C GLY A 236 8.93 63.90 37.53
N GLU A 237 8.55 65.06 37.03
CA GLU A 237 9.38 66.25 36.81
C GLU A 237 10.35 66.24 35.60
N ALA A 238 10.01 67.09 34.62
CA ALA A 238 10.99 67.80 33.80
C ALA A 238 11.63 68.95 34.63
N PRO A 239 12.81 69.50 34.34
CA PRO A 239 12.95 70.37 33.20
C PRO A 239 14.40 70.45 32.61
N ARG A 240 14.48 70.85 31.41
CA ARG A 240 15.17 71.87 30.63
C ARG A 240 15.69 71.36 29.32
#